data_d2618444fe5ba649cb87d3c87b6fe34f
#
_entry.id   d2618444fe5ba649cb87d3c87b6fe34f
#
_cell.length_a   1.000
_cell.length_b   1.000
_cell.length_c   1.000
_cell.angle_alpha   90.00
_cell.angle_beta   90.00
_cell.angle_gamma   90.00
#
_symmetry.space_group_name_H-M   'P 1'
#
loop_
_entity.id
_entity.type
_entity.pdbx_description
1 polymer ?
#
loop_
_entity_poly.entity_id
_entity_poly.type
_entity_poly.pdbx_seq_one_letter_code
_entity_poly.pdbx_strand_id
1 'polypeptide(L)'
;WVDQSDLVTTKVKTINVLEKTVNHFKDRDEIIAWQVENEPLFDWFGKCPKGDKEFLQTEIDFVKQLDDSRPIMISASGELSSWRQEGNMSDIFGTTMYRVVWNPIFRYVRYPIPAWFYKTKAWFFNIDTDRAIVSELQAEPWVPEGTLSNLDFNEFHKSFSVEQFKANLQFAINVDFKQTYMWGVEWWYLQKQMDHPEY
;
A
#
# COMPACT_ATOMS: atom_id res chain seq x y z
N TRP A 1 4.80 -10.17 12.19
CA TRP A 1 3.90 -11.16 11.59
C TRP A 1 3.00 -11.70 12.66
N VAL A 2 1.70 -11.69 12.40
CA VAL A 2 0.64 -11.95 13.37
C VAL A 2 0.50 -13.45 13.56
N ASP A 3 0.49 -13.91 14.81
CA ASP A 3 0.06 -15.25 15.12
C ASP A 3 -1.46 -15.36 14.91
N GLN A 4 -1.86 -16.02 13.84
CA GLN A 4 -3.28 -16.19 13.49
C GLN A 4 -4.04 -17.06 14.51
N SER A 5 -3.35 -17.75 15.41
CA SER A 5 -3.97 -18.58 16.45
C SER A 5 -4.56 -17.75 17.60
N ASP A 6 -4.18 -16.48 17.75
CA ASP A 6 -4.66 -15.59 18.80
C ASP A 6 -5.10 -14.21 18.27
N LEU A 7 -6.18 -14.21 17.52
CA LEU A 7 -6.77 -12.99 16.93
C LEU A 7 -7.24 -12.00 18.01
N VAL A 8 -7.68 -12.47 19.16
CA VAL A 8 -8.15 -11.58 20.25
C VAL A 8 -7.00 -10.76 20.79
N THR A 9 -5.89 -11.42 21.18
CA THR A 9 -4.69 -10.72 21.65
C THR A 9 -4.11 -9.80 20.60
N THR A 10 -4.16 -10.19 19.32
CA THR A 10 -3.71 -9.36 18.22
C THR A 10 -4.51 -8.10 18.11
N LYS A 11 -5.85 -8.17 18.09
CA LYS A 11 -6.74 -6.99 18.05
C LYS A 11 -6.47 -6.04 19.22
N VAL A 12 -6.30 -6.58 20.43
CA VAL A 12 -5.95 -5.76 21.62
C VAL A 12 -4.60 -5.06 21.42
N LYS A 13 -3.59 -5.74 20.90
CA LYS A 13 -2.28 -5.15 20.62
C LYS A 13 -2.38 -4.06 19.57
N THR A 14 -3.16 -4.26 18.51
CA THR A 14 -3.38 -3.26 17.45
C THR A 14 -3.99 -1.98 18.05
N ILE A 15 -5.05 -2.09 18.84
CA ILE A 15 -5.67 -0.91 19.51
C ILE A 15 -4.65 -0.20 20.41
N ASN A 16 -3.83 -0.92 21.17
CA ASN A 16 -2.79 -0.32 21.99
C ASN A 16 -1.69 0.40 21.18
N VAL A 17 -1.36 -0.12 19.99
CA VAL A 17 -0.41 0.53 19.07
C VAL A 17 -1.02 1.81 18.52
N LEU A 18 -2.28 1.77 18.06
CA LEU A 18 -3.00 2.94 17.58
C LEU A 18 -3.05 4.04 18.65
N GLU A 19 -3.44 3.69 19.88
CA GLU A 19 -3.50 4.65 20.99
C GLU A 19 -2.16 5.35 21.22
N LYS A 20 -1.09 4.58 21.33
CA LYS A 20 0.26 5.13 21.58
C LYS A 20 0.74 5.98 20.41
N THR A 21 0.53 5.52 19.18
CA THR A 21 0.98 6.22 17.97
C THR A 21 0.24 7.55 17.82
N VAL A 22 -1.09 7.52 17.86
CA VAL A 22 -1.89 8.74 17.69
C VAL A 22 -1.61 9.73 18.81
N ASN A 23 -1.62 9.31 20.07
CA ASN A 23 -1.33 10.20 21.20
C ASN A 23 0.09 10.78 21.15
N HIS A 24 1.06 10.07 20.57
CA HIS A 24 2.42 10.57 20.45
C HIS A 24 2.57 11.63 19.35
N PHE A 25 1.81 11.50 18.27
CA PHE A 25 2.04 12.30 17.05
C PHE A 25 0.91 13.32 16.76
N LYS A 26 -0.27 13.27 17.40
CA LYS A 26 -1.42 14.12 17.09
C LYS A 26 -1.16 15.61 17.21
N ASP A 27 -0.19 16.01 18.03
CA ASP A 27 0.17 17.43 18.22
C ASP A 27 1.28 17.89 17.23
N ARG A 28 1.61 17.07 16.24
CA ARG A 28 2.60 17.38 15.21
C ARG A 28 1.91 17.90 13.95
N ASP A 29 2.24 19.12 13.55
CA ASP A 29 1.67 19.76 12.36
C ASP A 29 2.06 19.07 11.04
N GLU A 30 3.15 18.30 11.07
CA GLU A 30 3.62 17.53 9.91
C GLU A 30 2.73 16.32 9.57
N ILE A 31 1.92 15.85 10.53
CA ILE A 31 0.97 14.75 10.31
C ILE A 31 -0.25 15.30 9.60
N ILE A 32 -0.50 14.86 8.38
CA ILE A 32 -1.61 15.34 7.54
C ILE A 32 -2.79 14.38 7.46
N ALA A 33 -2.58 13.12 7.79
CA ALA A 33 -3.60 12.07 7.76
C ALA A 33 -3.15 10.86 8.59
N TRP A 34 -4.10 10.02 9.00
CA TRP A 34 -3.85 8.73 9.63
C TRP A 34 -4.17 7.60 8.66
N GLN A 35 -3.16 6.85 8.20
CA GLN A 35 -3.39 5.56 7.56
C GLN A 35 -3.56 4.51 8.66
N VAL A 36 -4.80 4.11 8.90
CA VAL A 36 -5.14 3.20 10.01
C VAL A 36 -4.64 1.80 9.75
N GLU A 37 -4.82 1.30 8.52
CA GLU A 37 -4.37 -0.02 8.09
C GLU A 37 -3.91 0.01 6.63
N ASN A 38 -3.05 -0.95 6.26
CA ASN A 38 -2.59 -1.15 4.88
C ASN A 38 -3.30 -2.34 4.26
N GLU A 39 -4.07 -2.11 3.20
CA GLU A 39 -4.82 -3.13 2.44
C GLU A 39 -5.63 -4.10 3.33
N PRO A 40 -6.38 -3.62 4.35
CA PRO A 40 -6.92 -4.44 5.44
C PRO A 40 -7.93 -5.51 5.00
N LEU A 41 -8.52 -5.35 3.83
CA LEU A 41 -9.54 -6.27 3.30
C LEU A 41 -9.03 -7.10 2.11
N PHE A 42 -7.70 -7.16 1.93
CA PHE A 42 -7.05 -7.91 0.88
C PHE A 42 -6.44 -9.21 1.41
N ASP A 43 -7.15 -10.34 1.27
CA ASP A 43 -6.82 -11.62 1.88
C ASP A 43 -5.82 -12.47 1.06
N TRP A 44 -5.40 -12.03 -0.12
CA TRP A 44 -4.67 -12.87 -1.08
C TRP A 44 -3.15 -12.73 -0.98
N PHE A 45 -2.68 -11.86 -0.11
CA PHE A 45 -1.26 -11.61 0.04
C PHE A 45 -0.72 -12.16 1.38
N GLY A 46 0.28 -13.04 1.29
CA GLY A 46 0.97 -13.57 2.46
C GLY A 46 0.12 -14.51 3.33
N LYS A 47 0.47 -14.58 4.60
CA LYS A 47 -0.25 -15.32 5.65
C LYS A 47 -0.94 -14.35 6.59
N CYS A 48 -1.87 -13.56 6.07
CA CYS A 48 -2.63 -12.61 6.86
C CYS A 48 -3.92 -13.24 7.41
N PRO A 49 -4.44 -12.77 8.54
CA PRO A 49 -5.81 -13.06 8.95
C PRO A 49 -6.77 -12.61 7.87
N LYS A 50 -7.94 -13.25 7.83
CA LYS A 50 -9.02 -12.81 6.95
C LYS A 50 -9.41 -11.37 7.30
N GLY A 51 -9.64 -10.54 6.28
CA GLY A 51 -10.06 -9.14 6.45
C GLY A 51 -11.33 -9.04 7.31
N ASP A 52 -11.28 -8.20 8.34
CA ASP A 52 -12.36 -7.98 9.31
C ASP A 52 -12.83 -6.53 9.23
N LYS A 53 -13.90 -6.32 8.45
CA LYS A 53 -14.47 -4.98 8.25
C LYS A 53 -15.00 -4.35 9.54
N GLU A 54 -15.56 -5.16 10.46
CA GLU A 54 -16.10 -4.63 11.71
C GLU A 54 -14.99 -4.18 12.64
N PHE A 55 -13.91 -4.92 12.66
CA PHE A 55 -12.72 -4.51 13.41
C PHE A 55 -12.06 -3.27 12.80
N LEU A 56 -11.89 -3.21 11.48
CA LEU A 56 -11.40 -2.01 10.79
C LEU A 56 -12.25 -0.78 11.13
N GLN A 57 -13.58 -0.90 11.19
CA GLN A 57 -14.43 0.22 11.60
C GLN A 57 -14.15 0.63 13.06
N THR A 58 -13.92 -0.35 13.94
CA THR A 58 -13.56 -0.08 15.35
C THR A 58 -12.24 0.69 15.45
N GLU A 59 -11.24 0.33 14.64
CA GLU A 59 -9.95 1.02 14.58
C GLU A 59 -10.11 2.46 14.08
N ILE A 60 -10.88 2.66 13.02
CA ILE A 60 -11.18 4.00 12.47
C ILE A 60 -11.86 4.87 13.51
N ASP A 61 -12.92 4.36 14.15
CA ASP A 61 -13.69 5.10 15.16
C ASP A 61 -12.79 5.43 16.36
N PHE A 62 -11.92 4.52 16.75
CA PHE A 62 -10.97 4.74 17.84
C PHE A 62 -9.94 5.82 17.51
N VAL A 63 -9.36 5.80 16.31
CA VAL A 63 -8.42 6.85 15.88
C VAL A 63 -9.14 8.22 15.84
N LYS A 64 -10.37 8.28 15.31
CA LYS A 64 -11.17 9.51 15.29
C LYS A 64 -11.53 10.02 16.69
N GLN A 65 -11.67 9.16 17.69
CA GLN A 65 -11.85 9.58 19.08
C GLN A 65 -10.58 10.20 19.68
N LEU A 66 -9.41 9.76 19.26
CA LEU A 66 -8.13 10.28 19.74
C LEU A 66 -7.70 11.56 19.02
N ASP A 67 -8.04 11.68 17.73
CA ASP A 67 -7.76 12.81 16.85
C ASP A 67 -8.82 12.91 15.74
N ASP A 68 -9.77 13.80 15.87
CA ASP A 68 -10.82 14.08 14.90
C ASP A 68 -10.44 15.18 13.89
N SER A 69 -9.29 15.79 14.07
CA SER A 69 -8.83 16.93 13.25
C SER A 69 -8.23 16.48 11.90
N ARG A 70 -7.81 15.22 11.79
CA ARG A 70 -7.12 14.69 10.61
C ARG A 70 -7.96 13.65 9.87
N PRO A 71 -7.88 13.63 8.53
CA PRO A 71 -8.59 12.63 7.74
C PRO A 71 -8.01 11.22 7.96
N ILE A 72 -8.88 10.24 7.83
CA ILE A 72 -8.53 8.81 7.82
C ILE A 72 -8.25 8.35 6.39
N MET A 73 -7.13 7.71 6.20
CA MET A 73 -6.74 7.05 4.96
C MET A 73 -6.81 5.52 5.12
N ILE A 74 -7.37 4.85 4.13
CA ILE A 74 -7.33 3.38 3.97
C ILE A 74 -6.84 3.07 2.56
N SER A 75 -5.93 2.11 2.45
CA SER A 75 -5.45 1.64 1.15
C SER A 75 -6.11 0.34 0.71
N ALA A 76 -6.11 0.11 -0.59
CA ALA A 76 -6.58 -1.12 -1.21
C ALA A 76 -5.71 -1.49 -2.41
N SER A 77 -5.58 -2.79 -2.72
CA SER A 77 -4.86 -3.25 -3.90
C SER A 77 -5.44 -2.63 -5.17
N GLY A 78 -4.60 -2.01 -5.97
CA GLY A 78 -5.01 -1.35 -7.21
C GLY A 78 -5.58 -2.33 -8.21
N GLU A 79 -4.94 -3.45 -8.36
CA GLU A 79 -5.21 -4.46 -9.38
C GLU A 79 -6.26 -5.49 -8.92
N LEU A 80 -6.24 -5.89 -7.65
CA LEU A 80 -6.93 -7.10 -7.19
C LEU A 80 -8.11 -6.85 -6.25
N SER A 81 -8.16 -5.75 -5.49
CA SER A 81 -9.28 -5.41 -4.59
C SER A 81 -10.44 -4.77 -5.33
N SER A 82 -11.64 -4.85 -4.75
CA SER A 82 -12.84 -4.19 -5.30
C SER A 82 -12.88 -2.68 -5.07
N TRP A 83 -12.19 -2.16 -4.05
CA TRP A 83 -12.20 -0.76 -3.58
C TRP A 83 -13.47 -0.30 -2.87
N ARG A 84 -14.55 -1.08 -2.97
CA ARG A 84 -15.87 -0.63 -2.53
C ARG A 84 -15.94 -0.37 -1.02
N GLN A 85 -15.34 -1.26 -0.23
CA GLN A 85 -15.44 -1.16 1.22
C GLN A 85 -14.46 -0.11 1.75
N GLU A 86 -13.22 -0.20 1.32
CA GLU A 86 -12.14 0.72 1.72
C GLU A 86 -12.47 2.17 1.33
N GLY A 87 -12.99 2.39 0.11
CA GLY A 87 -13.38 3.70 -0.35
C GLY A 87 -14.55 4.32 0.44
N ASN A 88 -15.50 3.49 0.91
CA ASN A 88 -16.62 3.97 1.72
C ASN A 88 -16.26 4.24 3.20
N MET A 89 -15.15 3.68 3.68
CA MET A 89 -14.72 3.80 5.08
C MET A 89 -13.62 4.85 5.28
N SER A 90 -13.07 5.40 4.20
CA SER A 90 -11.95 6.34 4.24
C SER A 90 -12.35 7.77 3.86
N ASP A 91 -11.67 8.74 4.46
CA ASP A 91 -11.72 10.15 4.05
C ASP A 91 -10.79 10.39 2.86
N ILE A 92 -9.64 9.71 2.81
CA ILE A 92 -8.70 9.65 1.69
C ILE A 92 -8.59 8.19 1.25
N PHE A 93 -8.89 7.91 0.00
CA PHE A 93 -8.71 6.57 -0.55
C PHE A 93 -7.30 6.39 -1.11
N GLY A 94 -6.55 5.41 -0.58
CA GLY A 94 -5.26 5.00 -1.11
C GLY A 94 -5.39 3.79 -2.04
N THR A 95 -4.61 3.77 -3.12
CA THR A 95 -4.46 2.57 -3.95
C THR A 95 -3.00 2.22 -4.11
N THR A 96 -2.66 0.94 -4.01
CA THR A 96 -1.35 0.46 -4.43
C THR A 96 -1.31 0.30 -5.94
N MET A 97 -0.10 0.33 -6.51
CA MET A 97 0.09 0.28 -7.96
C MET A 97 1.38 -0.48 -8.28
N TYR A 98 1.25 -1.79 -8.44
CA TYR A 98 2.33 -2.68 -8.78
C TYR A 98 2.20 -3.14 -10.22
N ARG A 99 3.20 -2.85 -11.05
CA ARG A 99 3.13 -3.10 -12.49
C ARG A 99 3.70 -4.45 -12.90
N VAL A 100 4.72 -4.91 -12.18
CA VAL A 100 5.35 -6.22 -12.41
C VAL A 100 5.53 -6.92 -11.09
N VAL A 101 4.88 -8.06 -10.92
CA VAL A 101 4.93 -8.87 -9.71
C VAL A 101 5.42 -10.27 -10.01
N TRP A 102 5.99 -10.93 -9.01
CA TRP A 102 6.31 -12.34 -9.10
C TRP A 102 5.31 -13.18 -8.30
N ASN A 103 4.93 -14.31 -8.83
CA ASN A 103 4.21 -15.35 -8.09
C ASN A 103 4.71 -16.74 -8.47
N PRO A 104 4.53 -17.77 -7.62
CA PRO A 104 5.12 -19.09 -7.84
C PRO A 104 4.55 -19.84 -9.05
N ILE A 105 3.36 -19.49 -9.55
CA ILE A 105 2.70 -20.17 -10.67
C ILE A 105 3.10 -19.54 -12.00
N PHE A 106 2.89 -18.23 -12.13
CA PHE A 106 3.10 -17.51 -13.40
C PHE A 106 4.46 -16.81 -13.50
N ARG A 107 5.27 -16.89 -12.46
CA ARG A 107 6.56 -16.20 -12.37
C ARG A 107 6.37 -14.67 -12.41
N TYR A 108 7.07 -13.97 -13.28
CA TYR A 108 6.91 -12.52 -13.45
C TYR A 108 5.70 -12.18 -14.30
N VAL A 109 4.76 -11.49 -13.71
CA VAL A 109 3.53 -11.06 -14.38
C VAL A 109 3.51 -9.53 -14.45
N ARG A 110 3.38 -9.01 -15.66
CA ARG A 110 3.06 -7.60 -15.88
C ARG A 110 1.54 -7.47 -15.99
N TYR A 111 0.94 -6.68 -15.11
CA TYR A 111 -0.49 -6.43 -15.17
C TYR A 111 -0.87 -5.66 -16.45
N PRO A 112 -1.73 -6.24 -17.32
CA PRO A 112 -2.15 -5.61 -18.58
C PRO A 112 -3.27 -4.57 -18.35
N ILE A 113 -3.24 -3.87 -17.21
CA ILE A 113 -4.25 -2.91 -16.80
C ILE A 113 -3.83 -1.53 -17.29
N PRO A 114 -4.63 -0.85 -18.14
CA PRO A 114 -4.32 0.50 -18.61
C PRO A 114 -4.60 1.56 -17.53
N ALA A 115 -3.97 2.72 -17.63
CA ALA A 115 -4.09 3.79 -16.64
C ALA A 115 -5.53 4.29 -16.44
N TRP A 116 -6.31 4.42 -17.53
CA TRP A 116 -7.72 4.84 -17.46
C TRP A 116 -8.60 3.93 -16.59
N PHE A 117 -8.21 2.66 -16.43
CA PHE A 117 -8.98 1.69 -15.63
C PHE A 117 -9.14 2.15 -14.18
N TYR A 118 -8.13 2.79 -13.58
CA TYR A 118 -8.17 3.25 -12.19
C TYR A 118 -9.23 4.34 -11.98
N LYS A 119 -9.31 5.33 -12.87
CA LYS A 119 -10.38 6.34 -12.81
C LYS A 119 -11.77 5.75 -13.08
N THR A 120 -11.87 4.83 -14.02
CA THR A 120 -13.14 4.13 -14.30
C THR A 120 -13.59 3.31 -13.09
N LYS A 121 -12.64 2.62 -12.43
CA LYS A 121 -12.90 1.85 -11.22
C LYS A 121 -13.32 2.75 -10.06
N ALA A 122 -12.63 3.88 -9.85
CA ALA A 122 -13.02 4.88 -8.86
C ALA A 122 -14.44 5.40 -9.09
N TRP A 123 -14.75 5.77 -10.33
CA TRP A 123 -16.11 6.19 -10.72
C TRP A 123 -17.16 5.11 -10.44
N PHE A 124 -16.88 3.86 -10.82
CA PHE A 124 -17.80 2.73 -10.62
C PHE A 124 -18.12 2.47 -9.15
N PHE A 125 -17.15 2.66 -8.26
CA PHE A 125 -17.31 2.47 -6.80
C PHE A 125 -17.61 3.77 -6.05
N ASN A 126 -17.92 4.85 -6.77
CA ASN A 126 -18.26 6.17 -6.21
C ASN A 126 -17.14 6.74 -5.29
N ILE A 127 -15.89 6.52 -5.68
CA ILE A 127 -14.72 7.09 -5.00
C ILE A 127 -14.40 8.43 -5.64
N ASP A 128 -14.34 9.47 -4.82
CA ASP A 128 -13.94 10.81 -5.24
C ASP A 128 -12.45 10.82 -5.63
N THR A 129 -12.17 11.04 -6.92
CA THR A 129 -10.79 11.07 -7.43
C THR A 129 -9.99 12.27 -6.91
N ASP A 130 -10.65 13.32 -6.42
CA ASP A 130 -9.98 14.45 -5.76
C ASP A 130 -9.45 14.09 -4.36
N ARG A 131 -9.90 12.97 -3.81
CA ARG A 131 -9.48 12.41 -2.52
C ARG A 131 -8.81 11.04 -2.67
N ALA A 132 -8.53 10.64 -3.90
CA ALA A 132 -7.80 9.42 -4.21
C ALA A 132 -6.31 9.70 -4.43
N ILE A 133 -5.48 8.84 -3.87
CA ILE A 133 -4.02 8.89 -4.00
C ILE A 133 -3.45 7.53 -4.40
N VAL A 134 -2.29 7.52 -5.03
CA VAL A 134 -1.48 6.31 -5.14
C VAL A 134 -0.64 6.22 -3.86
N SER A 135 -1.02 5.34 -2.95
CA SER A 135 -0.33 5.16 -1.66
C SER A 135 0.97 4.38 -1.78
N GLU A 136 1.07 3.52 -2.80
CA GLU A 136 2.26 2.74 -3.09
C GLU A 136 2.43 2.59 -4.59
N LEU A 137 3.34 3.35 -5.19
CA LEU A 137 3.80 3.09 -6.55
C LEU A 137 5.04 2.20 -6.49
N GLN A 138 5.03 1.10 -7.22
CA GLN A 138 6.19 0.20 -7.31
C GLN A 138 7.45 0.96 -7.72
N ALA A 139 8.39 1.06 -6.79
CA ALA A 139 9.71 1.66 -6.97
C ALA A 139 10.84 0.74 -6.49
N GLU A 140 10.56 -0.56 -6.40
CA GLU A 140 11.50 -1.62 -6.06
C GLU A 140 11.18 -2.90 -6.85
N PRO A 141 12.13 -3.84 -6.97
CA PRO A 141 11.86 -5.12 -7.59
C PRO A 141 10.92 -5.97 -6.73
N TRP A 142 10.01 -6.68 -7.39
CA TRP A 142 9.27 -7.78 -6.79
C TRP A 142 9.99 -9.08 -7.11
N VAL A 143 10.48 -9.77 -6.11
CA VAL A 143 11.38 -10.90 -6.28
C VAL A 143 10.79 -12.20 -5.73
N PRO A 144 11.30 -13.38 -6.17
CA PRO A 144 10.99 -14.65 -5.55
C PRO A 144 11.24 -14.67 -4.06
N GLU A 145 10.67 -15.63 -3.35
CA GLU A 145 10.91 -15.83 -1.92
C GLU A 145 12.42 -15.91 -1.62
N GLY A 146 12.86 -15.09 -0.68
CA GLY A 146 14.25 -14.95 -0.26
C GLY A 146 14.53 -13.56 0.28
N THR A 147 15.71 -13.38 0.88
CA THR A 147 16.16 -12.05 1.27
C THR A 147 16.78 -11.34 0.07
N LEU A 148 16.48 -10.05 -0.12
CA LEU A 148 17.03 -9.22 -1.19
C LEU A 148 18.56 -9.30 -1.29
N SER A 149 19.25 -9.48 -0.16
CA SER A 149 20.71 -9.58 -0.07
C SER A 149 21.32 -10.83 -0.72
N ASN A 150 20.52 -11.86 -0.97
CA ASN A 150 21.01 -13.17 -1.48
C ASN A 150 20.64 -13.42 -2.95
N LEU A 151 19.98 -12.44 -3.61
CA LEU A 151 19.56 -12.60 -5.00
C LEU A 151 20.62 -12.04 -5.96
N ASP A 152 20.75 -12.68 -7.11
CA ASP A 152 21.53 -12.15 -8.22
C ASP A 152 20.94 -10.82 -8.67
N PHE A 153 21.80 -9.84 -8.91
CA PHE A 153 21.41 -8.52 -9.42
C PHE A 153 20.54 -8.61 -10.69
N ASN A 154 20.82 -9.56 -11.56
CA ASN A 154 20.00 -9.81 -12.76
C ASN A 154 18.55 -10.23 -12.44
N GLU A 155 18.28 -10.75 -11.25
CA GLU A 155 16.92 -11.12 -10.87
C GLU A 155 16.05 -9.87 -10.64
N PHE A 156 16.63 -8.81 -10.10
CA PHE A 156 15.93 -7.53 -9.88
C PHE A 156 15.42 -6.92 -11.19
N HIS A 157 16.23 -6.99 -12.26
CA HIS A 157 15.88 -6.43 -13.56
C HIS A 157 14.66 -7.09 -14.22
N LYS A 158 14.23 -8.26 -13.78
CA LYS A 158 13.04 -8.93 -14.32
C LYS A 158 11.74 -8.21 -13.93
N SER A 159 11.71 -7.53 -12.80
CA SER A 159 10.54 -6.80 -12.32
C SER A 159 10.77 -5.30 -12.15
N PHE A 160 12.03 -4.84 -12.08
CA PHE A 160 12.36 -3.45 -11.87
C PHE A 160 13.70 -3.08 -12.50
N SER A 161 13.72 -1.97 -13.19
CA SER A 161 14.89 -1.30 -13.76
C SER A 161 14.64 0.20 -13.78
N VAL A 162 15.63 1.01 -14.12
CA VAL A 162 15.46 2.46 -14.30
C VAL A 162 14.38 2.77 -15.35
N GLU A 163 14.33 2.00 -16.46
CA GLU A 163 13.33 2.14 -17.50
C GLU A 163 11.93 1.75 -16.98
N GLN A 164 11.84 0.68 -16.19
CA GLN A 164 10.57 0.27 -15.58
C GLN A 164 10.10 1.32 -14.56
N PHE A 165 11.02 1.90 -13.79
CA PHE A 165 10.69 2.98 -12.86
C PHE A 165 10.11 4.20 -13.59
N LYS A 166 10.77 4.66 -14.67
CA LYS A 166 10.26 5.75 -15.52
C LYS A 166 8.87 5.42 -16.09
N ALA A 167 8.68 4.19 -16.54
CA ALA A 167 7.38 3.73 -17.05
C ALA A 167 6.30 3.70 -15.95
N ASN A 168 6.64 3.30 -14.72
CA ASN A 168 5.74 3.32 -13.57
C ASN A 168 5.34 4.75 -13.20
N LEU A 169 6.30 5.69 -13.17
CA LEU A 169 6.02 7.11 -12.93
C LEU A 169 5.08 7.69 -14.01
N GLN A 170 5.37 7.43 -15.29
CA GLN A 170 4.51 7.89 -16.38
C GLN A 170 3.11 7.26 -16.30
N PHE A 171 3.01 6.01 -15.88
CA PHE A 171 1.74 5.35 -15.67
C PHE A 171 0.94 6.02 -14.56
N ALA A 172 1.55 6.32 -13.41
CA ALA A 172 0.91 7.01 -12.30
C ALA A 172 0.45 8.43 -12.71
N ILE A 173 1.27 9.16 -13.48
CA ILE A 173 0.88 10.46 -14.08
C ILE A 173 -0.36 10.30 -14.97
N ASN A 174 -0.43 9.25 -15.78
CA ASN A 174 -1.57 9.01 -16.68
C ASN A 174 -2.83 8.56 -15.92
N VAL A 175 -2.69 7.97 -14.73
CA VAL A 175 -3.82 7.70 -13.82
C VAL A 175 -4.38 9.00 -13.26
N ASP A 176 -3.52 10.00 -12.99
CA ASP A 176 -3.87 11.35 -12.61
C ASP A 176 -4.71 11.41 -11.31
N PHE A 177 -4.25 10.74 -10.25
CA PHE A 177 -4.69 10.94 -8.89
C PHE A 177 -3.88 12.07 -8.22
N LYS A 178 -4.39 12.65 -7.14
CA LYS A 178 -3.84 13.87 -6.51
C LYS A 178 -2.38 13.76 -6.09
N GLN A 179 -1.98 12.62 -5.56
CA GLN A 179 -0.64 12.39 -5.05
C GLN A 179 -0.20 10.97 -5.35
N THR A 180 1.11 10.78 -5.44
CA THR A 180 1.73 9.47 -5.61
C THR A 180 2.90 9.33 -4.64
N TYR A 181 2.82 8.32 -3.79
CA TYR A 181 3.91 7.90 -2.92
C TYR A 181 4.59 6.68 -3.51
N MET A 182 5.91 6.68 -3.50
CA MET A 182 6.71 5.57 -4.02
C MET A 182 7.03 4.58 -2.90
N TRP A 183 6.96 3.30 -3.23
CA TRP A 183 7.35 2.22 -2.34
C TRP A 183 8.67 1.61 -2.80
N GLY A 184 9.71 1.60 -1.92
CA GLY A 184 11.01 1.01 -2.25
C GLY A 184 12.22 1.78 -1.72
N VAL A 185 12.06 2.69 -0.75
CA VAL A 185 13.17 3.50 -0.24
C VAL A 185 14.27 2.64 0.41
N GLU A 186 13.91 1.56 1.06
CA GLU A 186 14.83 0.61 1.67
C GLU A 186 15.68 -0.11 0.61
N TRP A 187 15.07 -0.48 -0.51
CA TRP A 187 15.78 -1.09 -1.63
C TRP A 187 16.78 -0.10 -2.27
N TRP A 188 16.39 1.15 -2.47
CA TRP A 188 17.27 2.19 -2.99
C TRP A 188 18.43 2.46 -2.04
N TYR A 189 18.15 2.49 -0.73
CA TYR A 189 19.21 2.63 0.27
C TYR A 189 20.17 1.44 0.23
N LEU A 190 19.67 0.21 0.08
CA LEU A 190 20.48 -0.98 -0.09
C LEU A 190 21.36 -0.91 -1.34
N GLN A 191 20.80 -0.49 -2.50
CA GLN A 191 21.59 -0.32 -3.73
C GLN A 191 22.71 0.69 -3.54
N LYS A 192 22.44 1.81 -2.88
CA LYS A 192 23.46 2.80 -2.53
C LYS A 192 24.57 2.20 -1.65
N GLN A 193 24.25 1.34 -0.69
CA GLN A 193 25.24 0.66 0.16
C GLN A 193 26.07 -0.37 -0.61
N MET A 194 25.51 -0.95 -1.65
CA MET A 194 26.15 -1.94 -2.53
C MET A 194 26.92 -1.31 -3.69
N ASP A 195 27.04 0.02 -3.74
CA ASP A 195 27.72 0.80 -4.77
C ASP A 195 27.14 0.59 -6.18
N HIS A 196 25.81 0.55 -6.26
CA HIS A 196 25.04 0.50 -7.51
C HIS A 196 24.45 1.87 -7.85
N PRO A 197 25.24 2.81 -8.41
CA PRO A 197 24.83 4.21 -8.62
C PRO A 197 23.81 4.41 -9.74
N GLU A 198 23.53 3.38 -10.54
CA GLU A 198 22.55 3.41 -11.62
C GLU A 198 21.09 3.51 -11.13
N TYR A 199 20.86 3.26 -9.86
CA TYR A 199 19.57 3.43 -9.15
C TYR A 199 19.59 4.65 -8.17
#